data_82fbe182903109aebda5f48d1fd22e55
#
_entry.id   82fbe182903109aebda5f48d1fd22e55
#
_cell.length_a   1.000
_cell.length_b   1.000
_cell.length_c   1.000
_cell.angle_alpha   90.00
_cell.angle_beta   90.00
_cell.angle_gamma   90.00
#
_symmetry.space_group_name_H-M   'P 1'
#
loop_
_entity.id
_entity.type
_entity.pdbx_description
1 polymer ?
#
loop_
_entity_poly.entity_id
_entity_poly.type
_entity_poly.pdbx_seq_one_letter_code
_entity_poly.pdbx_strand_id
1 'polypeptide(L)'
;VRAIGDPVARFSEDRLRILRAIRFSARFSFPIEPGTWEAILRFATAIGDVSQERIREELDRILTGPHPAEGWNLLKRSGILAVVLPEAERMEGVEQNPEFHPEGDVWTHTLKALSLLEEEPVVSTLEGDPSQASSLLAWAVALHDVGKPPTAAIREDGRRTFYCHEQAGARMAVVILTRLRFPVHFIEDVSDLIADHMRLAAIFQMKDSTLKRLVGKTLRSWPDSGPMSRYYVNTLLRLHRIDCLASYGGLAEYDHARARIDALVPGAEKPPRLITGRDLLGMKVPRGPVYTELLKAVEDAQLNDELSTRTGALAFASAWLRERNLDFTELVDGDDA
;
A
#
# COMPACT_ATOMS: atom_id res chain seq x y z
N VAL A 1 29.01 13.22 -10.83
CA VAL A 1 28.13 14.40 -11.04
C VAL A 1 28.78 15.62 -10.43
N ARG A 2 28.93 16.70 -11.22
CA ARG A 2 29.55 17.97 -10.79
C ARG A 2 28.69 19.15 -11.25
N ALA A 3 28.52 20.15 -10.40
CA ALA A 3 27.89 21.41 -10.77
C ALA A 3 28.75 22.17 -11.81
N ILE A 4 28.09 22.77 -12.79
CA ILE A 4 28.79 23.62 -13.77
C ILE A 4 29.02 24.97 -13.13
N GLY A 5 30.30 25.40 -12.98
CA GLY A 5 30.72 26.58 -12.26
C GLY A 5 30.75 26.40 -10.75
N ASP A 6 30.52 27.47 -9.98
CA ASP A 6 30.47 27.43 -8.52
C ASP A 6 29.19 26.77 -8.01
N PRO A 7 29.26 25.62 -7.31
CA PRO A 7 28.09 24.92 -6.82
C PRO A 7 27.25 25.74 -5.83
N VAL A 8 27.89 26.59 -5.02
CA VAL A 8 27.20 27.47 -4.05
C VAL A 8 26.33 28.50 -4.79
N ALA A 9 26.88 29.16 -5.79
CA ALA A 9 26.12 30.09 -6.61
C ALA A 9 24.95 29.39 -7.33
N ARG A 10 25.20 28.21 -7.93
CA ARG A 10 24.19 27.45 -8.69
C ARG A 10 23.04 26.96 -7.82
N PHE A 11 23.30 26.52 -6.59
CA PHE A 11 22.25 26.09 -5.67
C PHE A 11 21.50 27.26 -5.03
N SER A 12 22.15 28.43 -4.91
CA SER A 12 21.47 29.66 -4.48
C SER A 12 20.47 30.16 -5.53
N GLU A 13 20.77 30.02 -6.84
CA GLU A 13 19.88 30.39 -7.94
C GLU A 13 18.62 29.51 -8.00
N ASP A 14 18.76 28.19 -7.86
CA ASP A 14 17.66 27.20 -7.86
C ASP A 14 18.01 25.99 -7.01
N ARG A 15 17.39 25.91 -5.85
CA ARG A 15 17.61 24.83 -4.86
C ARG A 15 17.19 23.45 -5.36
N LEU A 16 16.26 23.36 -6.33
CA LEU A 16 15.87 22.07 -6.92
C LEU A 16 17.03 21.36 -7.61
N ARG A 17 18.05 22.09 -8.02
CA ARG A 17 19.29 21.52 -8.61
C ARG A 17 19.97 20.54 -7.66
N ILE A 18 19.76 20.66 -6.35
CA ILE A 18 20.24 19.73 -5.32
C ILE A 18 19.61 18.35 -5.53
N LEU A 19 18.28 18.28 -5.61
CA LEU A 19 17.56 17.02 -5.87
C LEU A 19 17.93 16.44 -7.25
N ARG A 20 18.10 17.30 -8.25
CA ARG A 20 18.54 16.89 -9.59
C ARG A 20 19.95 16.27 -9.56
N ALA A 21 20.87 16.83 -8.77
CA ALA A 21 22.22 16.26 -8.62
C ALA A 21 22.16 14.85 -8.00
N ILE A 22 21.36 14.66 -6.95
CA ILE A 22 21.12 13.33 -6.33
C ILE A 22 20.50 12.38 -7.35
N ARG A 23 19.46 12.79 -8.07
CA ARG A 23 18.80 11.98 -9.10
C ARG A 23 19.78 11.57 -10.21
N PHE A 24 20.61 12.46 -10.70
CA PHE A 24 21.60 12.12 -11.73
C PHE A 24 22.69 11.21 -11.19
N SER A 25 23.12 11.40 -9.94
CA SER A 25 24.05 10.49 -9.28
C SER A 25 23.49 9.08 -9.23
N ALA A 26 22.29 8.91 -8.69
CA ALA A 26 21.62 7.62 -8.64
C ALA A 26 21.37 7.04 -10.04
N ARG A 27 20.80 7.83 -10.97
CA ARG A 27 20.46 7.35 -12.31
C ARG A 27 21.64 6.77 -13.10
N PHE A 28 22.83 7.36 -12.95
CA PHE A 28 24.03 6.96 -13.71
C PHE A 28 25.06 6.22 -12.86
N SER A 29 24.78 5.99 -11.58
CA SER A 29 25.73 5.44 -10.61
C SER A 29 27.06 6.20 -10.60
N PHE A 30 27.00 7.53 -10.77
CA PHE A 30 28.18 8.38 -10.77
C PHE A 30 28.33 9.07 -9.41
N PRO A 31 29.53 9.05 -8.79
CA PRO A 31 29.76 9.78 -7.56
C PRO A 31 29.53 11.26 -7.74
N ILE A 32 29.05 11.93 -6.70
CA ILE A 32 28.98 13.39 -6.65
C ILE A 32 30.36 13.91 -6.27
N GLU A 33 30.84 14.88 -7.05
CA GLU A 33 32.13 15.51 -6.81
C GLU A 33 32.14 16.20 -5.42
N PRO A 34 33.27 16.13 -4.66
CA PRO A 34 33.31 16.56 -3.25
C PRO A 34 32.81 17.99 -3.01
N GLY A 35 33.26 18.98 -3.81
CA GLY A 35 32.81 20.38 -3.62
C GLY A 35 31.33 20.58 -3.93
N THR A 36 30.78 19.79 -4.88
CA THR A 36 29.34 19.76 -5.15
C THR A 36 28.59 19.13 -3.98
N TRP A 37 29.11 18.06 -3.38
CA TRP A 37 28.52 17.40 -2.22
C TRP A 37 28.51 18.31 -0.98
N GLU A 38 29.61 19.01 -0.69
CA GLU A 38 29.67 19.98 0.40
C GLU A 38 28.64 21.10 0.24
N ALA A 39 28.45 21.58 -0.99
CA ALA A 39 27.40 22.56 -1.27
C ALA A 39 25.99 21.97 -1.06
N ILE A 40 25.74 20.69 -1.43
CA ILE A 40 24.48 19.99 -1.15
C ILE A 40 24.22 19.99 0.35
N LEU A 41 25.17 19.54 1.17
CA LEU A 41 25.05 19.50 2.62
C LEU A 41 24.72 20.89 3.20
N ARG A 42 25.39 21.93 2.70
CA ARG A 42 25.18 23.31 3.15
C ARG A 42 23.77 23.81 2.86
N PHE A 43 23.16 23.42 1.75
CA PHE A 43 21.84 23.89 1.31
C PHE A 43 20.72 22.88 1.58
N ALA A 44 20.98 21.75 2.25
CA ALA A 44 20.00 20.68 2.46
C ALA A 44 18.69 21.20 3.09
N THR A 45 18.79 22.05 4.11
CA THR A 45 17.61 22.59 4.80
C THR A 45 16.83 23.60 3.94
N ALA A 46 17.50 24.28 3.01
CA ALA A 46 16.86 25.24 2.13
C ALA A 46 16.01 24.61 1.02
N ILE A 47 16.02 23.26 0.90
CA ILE A 47 15.11 22.55 -0.02
C ILE A 47 13.64 22.78 0.35
N GLY A 48 13.35 23.08 1.62
CA GLY A 48 12.01 23.41 2.10
C GLY A 48 11.39 24.65 1.44
N ASP A 49 12.20 25.53 0.84
CA ASP A 49 11.73 26.71 0.11
C ASP A 49 11.24 26.40 -1.33
N VAL A 50 11.49 25.17 -1.81
CA VAL A 50 11.03 24.71 -3.14
C VAL A 50 9.58 24.25 -3.06
N SER A 51 8.79 24.50 -4.10
CA SER A 51 7.40 24.06 -4.15
C SER A 51 7.31 22.53 -4.05
N GLN A 52 6.29 22.04 -3.33
CA GLN A 52 6.11 20.61 -3.06
C GLN A 52 5.91 19.81 -4.35
N GLU A 53 5.29 20.40 -5.36
CA GLU A 53 5.09 19.77 -6.67
C GLU A 53 6.43 19.47 -7.35
N ARG A 54 7.38 20.43 -7.32
CA ARG A 54 8.71 20.25 -7.91
C ARG A 54 9.54 19.23 -7.11
N ILE A 55 9.43 19.24 -5.78
CA ILE A 55 10.06 18.23 -4.92
C ILE A 55 9.49 16.84 -5.25
N ARG A 56 8.16 16.70 -5.30
CA ARG A 56 7.47 15.47 -5.68
C ARG A 56 8.01 14.89 -7.00
N GLU A 57 8.07 15.72 -8.04
CA GLU A 57 8.53 15.27 -9.36
C GLU A 57 9.97 14.72 -9.34
N GLU A 58 10.87 15.33 -8.59
CA GLU A 58 12.24 14.81 -8.49
C GLU A 58 12.31 13.55 -7.61
N LEU A 59 11.56 13.47 -6.50
CA LEU A 59 11.46 12.27 -5.67
C LEU A 59 10.88 11.11 -6.46
N ASP A 60 9.80 11.34 -7.22
CA ASP A 60 9.17 10.32 -8.05
C ASP A 60 10.16 9.78 -9.10
N ARG A 61 10.90 10.67 -9.77
CA ARG A 61 11.96 10.28 -10.72
C ARG A 61 13.15 9.57 -10.08
N ILE A 62 13.43 9.80 -8.80
CA ILE A 62 14.43 9.05 -8.04
C ILE A 62 13.91 7.63 -7.77
N LEU A 63 12.69 7.50 -7.25
CA LEU A 63 12.09 6.23 -6.89
C LEU A 63 11.77 5.34 -8.11
N THR A 64 11.42 5.93 -9.26
CA THR A 64 11.13 5.21 -10.51
C THR A 64 12.34 5.09 -11.42
N GLY A 65 13.50 5.57 -10.99
CA GLY A 65 14.77 5.48 -11.70
C GLY A 65 15.41 4.09 -11.59
N PRO A 66 16.54 3.87 -12.27
CA PRO A 66 17.22 2.57 -12.28
C PRO A 66 17.82 2.16 -10.93
N HIS A 67 18.17 3.11 -10.05
CA HIS A 67 18.81 2.84 -8.75
C HIS A 67 18.10 3.62 -7.62
N PRO A 68 16.84 3.26 -7.28
CA PRO A 68 16.03 3.99 -6.29
C PRO A 68 16.63 3.92 -4.88
N ALA A 69 17.20 2.79 -4.49
CA ALA A 69 17.85 2.62 -3.18
C ALA A 69 19.05 3.57 -3.00
N GLU A 70 19.87 3.73 -4.03
CA GLU A 70 21.02 4.67 -4.00
C GLU A 70 20.51 6.11 -3.85
N GLY A 71 19.52 6.50 -4.65
CA GLY A 71 18.91 7.83 -4.59
C GLY A 71 18.29 8.11 -3.22
N TRP A 72 17.57 7.15 -2.65
CA TRP A 72 16.96 7.26 -1.33
C TRP A 72 18.01 7.42 -0.23
N ASN A 73 19.09 6.63 -0.30
CA ASN A 73 20.21 6.73 0.63
C ASN A 73 20.96 8.07 0.49
N LEU A 74 21.14 8.60 -0.72
CA LEU A 74 21.73 9.93 -0.93
C LEU A 74 20.88 11.05 -0.34
N LEU A 75 19.53 10.98 -0.46
CA LEU A 75 18.61 11.92 0.20
C LEU A 75 18.81 11.93 1.72
N LYS A 76 18.98 10.76 2.33
CA LYS A 76 19.27 10.65 3.75
C LYS A 76 20.63 11.23 4.12
N ARG A 77 21.68 10.74 3.47
CA ARG A 77 23.06 11.18 3.75
C ARG A 77 23.29 12.68 3.57
N SER A 78 22.51 13.31 2.71
CA SER A 78 22.53 14.76 2.52
C SER A 78 21.72 15.56 3.55
N GLY A 79 20.94 14.90 4.40
CA GLY A 79 20.02 15.53 5.35
C GLY A 79 18.74 16.07 4.70
N ILE A 80 18.56 15.87 3.40
CA ILE A 80 17.36 16.34 2.67
C ILE A 80 16.14 15.53 3.08
N LEU A 81 16.31 14.21 3.32
CA LEU A 81 15.20 13.34 3.72
C LEU A 81 14.52 13.85 4.99
N ALA A 82 15.29 14.29 5.98
CA ALA A 82 14.76 14.86 7.22
C ALA A 82 13.90 16.13 7.01
N VAL A 83 14.12 16.85 5.92
CA VAL A 83 13.35 18.06 5.58
C VAL A 83 12.08 17.72 4.79
N VAL A 84 12.19 16.84 3.79
CA VAL A 84 11.08 16.56 2.87
C VAL A 84 10.19 15.39 3.32
N LEU A 85 10.77 14.40 4.00
CA LEU A 85 10.12 13.18 4.48
C LEU A 85 10.62 12.78 5.88
N PRO A 86 10.39 13.63 6.91
CA PRO A 86 10.88 13.36 8.26
C PRO A 86 10.31 12.07 8.86
N GLU A 87 9.19 11.58 8.33
CA GLU A 87 8.60 10.30 8.73
C GLU A 87 9.48 9.13 8.29
N ALA A 88 10.01 9.16 7.06
CA ALA A 88 10.91 8.14 6.54
C ALA A 88 12.29 8.20 7.23
N GLU A 89 12.76 9.38 7.60
CA GLU A 89 14.00 9.55 8.38
C GLU A 89 13.99 8.78 9.70
N ARG A 90 12.82 8.69 10.35
CA ARG A 90 12.63 8.00 11.64
C ARG A 90 12.70 6.48 11.55
N MET A 91 12.77 5.90 10.37
CA MET A 91 12.88 4.45 10.18
C MET A 91 14.28 3.92 10.52
N GLU A 92 15.31 4.79 10.50
CA GLU A 92 16.66 4.42 10.92
C GLU A 92 16.73 4.12 12.41
N GLY A 93 17.49 3.08 12.77
CA GLY A 93 17.68 2.65 14.15
C GLY A 93 16.46 1.96 14.78
N VAL A 94 15.37 1.81 14.03
CA VAL A 94 14.20 1.02 14.47
C VAL A 94 14.50 -0.45 14.22
N GLU A 95 15.12 -1.09 15.23
CA GLU A 95 15.50 -2.50 15.14
C GLU A 95 14.28 -3.41 15.02
N GLN A 96 14.42 -4.47 14.24
CA GLN A 96 13.38 -5.47 13.98
C GLN A 96 13.75 -6.82 14.62
N ASN A 97 12.83 -7.79 14.57
CA ASN A 97 13.14 -9.14 15.01
C ASN A 97 14.10 -9.80 14.01
N PRO A 98 15.34 -10.20 14.40
CA PRO A 98 16.32 -10.79 13.49
C PRO A 98 15.88 -12.10 12.85
N GLU A 99 14.90 -12.81 13.44
CA GLU A 99 14.34 -14.03 12.89
C GLU A 99 13.62 -13.79 11.56
N PHE A 100 12.92 -12.65 11.45
CA PHE A 100 12.17 -12.27 10.25
C PHE A 100 12.90 -11.22 9.39
N HIS A 101 13.78 -10.43 10.01
CA HIS A 101 14.51 -9.34 9.38
C HIS A 101 16.01 -9.44 9.68
N PRO A 102 16.71 -10.45 9.12
CA PRO A 102 18.15 -10.62 9.32
C PRO A 102 18.96 -9.50 8.68
N GLU A 103 18.36 -8.72 7.76
CA GLU A 103 18.98 -7.58 7.10
C GLU A 103 19.25 -6.39 8.02
N GLY A 104 18.46 -6.24 9.12
CA GLY A 104 18.68 -5.19 10.12
C GLY A 104 17.44 -4.35 10.48
N ASP A 105 17.63 -3.04 10.61
CA ASP A 105 16.59 -2.09 10.99
C ASP A 105 15.60 -1.79 9.83
N VAL A 106 14.53 -1.05 10.14
CA VAL A 106 13.49 -0.70 9.15
C VAL A 106 14.04 0.10 7.96
N TRP A 107 15.04 0.95 8.19
CA TRP A 107 15.67 1.70 7.12
C TRP A 107 16.46 0.79 6.16
N THR A 108 17.28 -0.10 6.70
CA THR A 108 18.06 -1.06 5.93
C THR A 108 17.16 -1.99 5.13
N HIS A 109 16.06 -2.47 5.75
CA HIS A 109 15.02 -3.24 5.08
C HIS A 109 14.42 -2.46 3.90
N THR A 110 14.04 -1.19 4.12
CA THR A 110 13.46 -0.35 3.06
C THR A 110 14.43 -0.12 1.90
N LEU A 111 15.73 0.11 2.18
CA LEU A 111 16.75 0.22 1.12
C LEU A 111 16.89 -1.07 0.31
N LYS A 112 16.88 -2.22 0.99
CA LYS A 112 16.93 -3.53 0.32
C LYS A 112 15.66 -3.76 -0.52
N ALA A 113 14.50 -3.40 -0.02
CA ALA A 113 13.24 -3.48 -0.77
C ALA A 113 13.26 -2.56 -2.02
N LEU A 114 13.76 -1.33 -1.90
CA LEU A 114 13.92 -0.41 -3.02
C LEU A 114 14.91 -0.93 -4.08
N SER A 115 16.01 -1.61 -3.68
CA SER A 115 16.94 -2.19 -4.65
C SER A 115 16.31 -3.31 -5.49
N LEU A 116 15.34 -4.03 -4.94
CA LEU A 116 14.62 -5.09 -5.66
C LEU A 116 13.63 -4.55 -6.72
N LEU A 117 13.29 -3.26 -6.69
CA LEU A 117 12.51 -2.63 -7.76
C LEU A 117 13.22 -2.66 -9.11
N GLU A 118 14.55 -2.68 -9.12
CA GLU A 118 15.39 -2.75 -10.33
C GLU A 118 15.18 -4.08 -11.09
N GLU A 119 14.91 -5.17 -10.36
CA GLU A 119 14.72 -6.52 -10.89
C GLU A 119 13.26 -6.81 -11.30
N GLU A 120 12.32 -5.95 -10.87
CA GLU A 120 10.91 -6.14 -11.20
C GLU A 120 10.68 -5.81 -12.68
N PRO A 121 10.14 -6.75 -13.47
CA PRO A 121 9.86 -6.49 -14.88
C PRO A 121 8.88 -5.30 -14.97
N VAL A 122 9.23 -4.32 -15.77
CA VAL A 122 8.27 -3.29 -16.20
C VAL A 122 7.11 -4.05 -16.82
N VAL A 123 5.93 -4.00 -16.17
CA VAL A 123 4.76 -4.78 -16.63
C VAL A 123 4.26 -4.15 -17.93
N SER A 124 4.86 -4.55 -19.03
CA SER A 124 4.47 -4.15 -20.40
C SER A 124 3.10 -4.67 -20.83
N THR A 125 2.46 -5.50 -20.00
CA THR A 125 1.15 -6.10 -20.26
C THR A 125 -0.01 -5.32 -19.63
N LEU A 126 0.26 -4.19 -18.97
CA LEU A 126 -0.78 -3.33 -18.41
C LEU A 126 -1.27 -2.39 -19.51
N GLU A 127 -2.54 -2.50 -19.89
CA GLU A 127 -3.24 -1.44 -20.62
C GLU A 127 -3.33 -0.22 -19.69
N GLY A 128 -2.43 0.75 -19.84
CA GLY A 128 -2.31 1.93 -19.02
C GLY A 128 -0.93 2.58 -19.15
N ASP A 129 -0.69 3.70 -18.48
CA ASP A 129 0.63 4.32 -18.46
C ASP A 129 1.59 3.52 -17.56
N PRO A 130 2.59 2.79 -18.13
CA PRO A 130 3.54 2.01 -17.34
C PRO A 130 4.30 2.84 -16.30
N SER A 131 4.47 4.14 -16.52
CA SER A 131 5.18 5.04 -15.60
C SER A 131 4.39 5.24 -14.30
N GLN A 132 3.07 5.31 -14.39
CA GLN A 132 2.19 5.49 -13.24
C GLN A 132 2.12 4.22 -12.38
N ALA A 133 2.10 3.02 -13.00
CA ALA A 133 2.16 1.76 -12.29
C ALA A 133 3.48 1.58 -11.53
N SER A 134 4.58 2.01 -12.15
CA SER A 134 5.91 2.01 -11.50
C SER A 134 5.95 2.97 -10.32
N SER A 135 5.36 4.16 -10.46
CA SER A 135 5.28 5.16 -9.38
C SER A 135 4.47 4.64 -8.19
N LEU A 136 3.27 4.05 -8.41
CA LEU A 136 2.45 3.47 -7.33
C LEU A 136 3.22 2.42 -6.51
N LEU A 137 3.86 1.46 -7.19
CA LEU A 137 4.63 0.43 -6.52
C LEU A 137 5.84 1.01 -5.78
N ALA A 138 6.59 1.93 -6.41
CA ALA A 138 7.78 2.52 -5.81
C ALA A 138 7.47 3.31 -4.54
N TRP A 139 6.39 4.11 -4.54
CA TRP A 139 5.94 4.83 -3.34
C TRP A 139 5.39 3.88 -2.28
N ALA A 140 4.66 2.83 -2.67
CA ALA A 140 4.21 1.81 -1.73
C ALA A 140 5.39 1.10 -1.06
N VAL A 141 6.43 0.71 -1.82
CA VAL A 141 7.68 0.12 -1.29
C VAL A 141 8.43 1.09 -0.38
N ALA A 142 8.56 2.37 -0.76
CA ALA A 142 9.28 3.36 0.04
C ALA A 142 8.60 3.66 1.39
N LEU A 143 7.28 3.48 1.48
CA LEU A 143 6.47 3.89 2.64
C LEU A 143 5.75 2.74 3.36
N HIS A 144 5.84 1.46 2.91
CA HIS A 144 5.05 0.37 3.51
C HIS A 144 5.26 0.23 5.02
N ASP A 145 6.48 0.44 5.46
CA ASP A 145 6.93 0.30 6.84
C ASP A 145 7.06 1.62 7.62
N VAL A 146 6.66 2.74 7.04
CA VAL A 146 6.74 4.06 7.71
C VAL A 146 5.92 4.12 9.01
N GLY A 147 4.99 3.20 9.21
CA GLY A 147 4.22 3.03 10.43
C GLY A 147 4.93 2.28 11.55
N LYS A 148 6.05 1.60 11.30
CA LYS A 148 6.78 0.84 12.32
C LYS A 148 7.36 1.72 13.45
N PRO A 149 8.02 2.86 13.18
CA PRO A 149 8.55 3.71 14.25
C PRO A 149 7.52 4.11 15.32
N PRO A 150 6.33 4.65 14.98
CA PRO A 150 5.35 5.04 16.00
C PRO A 150 4.59 3.87 16.65
N THR A 151 4.68 2.65 16.12
CA THR A 151 4.01 1.46 16.66
C THR A 151 4.97 0.47 17.32
N ALA A 152 6.27 0.83 17.38
CA ALA A 152 7.28 0.00 18.00
C ALA A 152 7.00 -0.21 19.48
N ALA A 153 6.96 -1.48 19.92
CA ALA A 153 6.81 -1.86 21.30
C ALA A 153 7.72 -3.07 21.62
N ILE A 154 8.12 -3.18 22.86
CA ILE A 154 8.88 -4.32 23.38
C ILE A 154 7.96 -5.09 24.32
N ARG A 155 7.75 -6.37 24.06
CA ARG A 155 6.96 -7.27 24.93
C ARG A 155 7.76 -7.67 26.18
N GLU A 156 7.09 -8.25 27.16
CA GLU A 156 7.70 -8.77 28.37
C GLU A 156 8.78 -9.85 28.09
N ASP A 157 8.63 -10.60 27.01
CA ASP A 157 9.59 -11.60 26.54
C ASP A 157 10.78 -11.01 25.76
N GLY A 158 10.89 -9.67 25.69
CA GLY A 158 11.94 -8.94 24.98
C GLY A 158 11.75 -8.84 23.48
N ARG A 159 10.71 -9.45 22.88
CA ARG A 159 10.42 -9.38 21.47
C ARG A 159 9.91 -8.01 21.06
N ARG A 160 10.42 -7.49 19.93
CA ARG A 160 9.91 -6.28 19.28
C ARG A 160 8.67 -6.59 18.48
N THR A 161 7.68 -5.70 18.56
CA THR A 161 6.41 -5.82 17.83
C THR A 161 6.00 -4.48 17.25
N PHE A 162 5.23 -4.51 16.16
CA PHE A 162 4.76 -3.35 15.41
C PHE A 162 3.27 -3.51 15.06
N TYR A 163 2.45 -3.79 16.06
CA TYR A 163 1.02 -4.05 15.83
C TYR A 163 0.34 -2.89 15.12
N CYS A 164 -0.43 -3.21 14.07
CA CYS A 164 -1.17 -2.26 13.23
C CYS A 164 -0.28 -1.21 12.55
N HIS A 165 1.02 -1.51 12.31
CA HIS A 165 1.90 -0.59 11.58
C HIS A 165 1.41 -0.32 10.17
N GLU A 166 0.78 -1.30 9.50
CA GLU A 166 0.18 -1.17 8.19
C GLU A 166 -0.94 -0.11 8.18
N GLN A 167 -1.75 -0.06 9.22
CA GLN A 167 -2.82 0.94 9.37
C GLN A 167 -2.25 2.32 9.76
N ALA A 168 -1.24 2.35 10.62
CA ALA A 168 -0.54 3.59 10.97
C ALA A 168 0.20 4.15 9.75
N GLY A 169 0.93 3.30 9.02
CA GLY A 169 1.65 3.64 7.80
C GLY A 169 0.74 4.19 6.71
N ALA A 170 -0.42 3.56 6.49
CA ALA A 170 -1.42 4.03 5.54
C ALA A 170 -1.88 5.47 5.87
N ARG A 171 -2.20 5.76 7.13
CA ARG A 171 -2.57 7.13 7.56
C ARG A 171 -1.41 8.11 7.39
N MET A 172 -0.20 7.70 7.70
CA MET A 172 1.00 8.54 7.52
C MET A 172 1.26 8.80 6.02
N ALA A 173 1.08 7.81 5.16
CA ALA A 173 1.21 7.96 3.71
C ALA A 173 0.22 8.99 3.14
N VAL A 174 -1.03 9.01 3.61
CA VAL A 174 -2.00 10.06 3.25
C VAL A 174 -1.45 11.45 3.58
N VAL A 175 -0.90 11.64 4.79
CA VAL A 175 -0.33 12.95 5.21
C VAL A 175 0.88 13.33 4.35
N ILE A 176 1.81 12.39 4.14
CA ILE A 176 3.03 12.58 3.35
C ILE A 176 2.69 12.97 1.91
N LEU A 177 1.88 12.16 1.25
CA LEU A 177 1.56 12.34 -0.17
C LEU A 177 0.67 13.57 -0.41
N THR A 178 -0.21 13.93 0.55
CA THR A 178 -0.96 15.19 0.51
C THR A 178 -0.02 16.39 0.61
N ARG A 179 0.96 16.36 1.53
CA ARG A 179 1.99 17.40 1.66
C ARG A 179 2.78 17.57 0.35
N LEU A 180 3.13 16.47 -0.30
CA LEU A 180 3.81 16.44 -1.59
C LEU A 180 2.90 16.76 -2.79
N ARG A 181 1.61 17.06 -2.56
CA ARG A 181 0.66 17.46 -3.62
C ARG A 181 0.43 16.36 -4.68
N PHE A 182 0.39 15.09 -4.28
CA PHE A 182 -0.08 14.03 -5.17
C PHE A 182 -1.59 14.14 -5.43
N PRO A 183 -2.09 13.64 -6.58
CA PRO A 183 -3.53 13.54 -6.83
C PRO A 183 -4.22 12.62 -5.81
N VAL A 184 -5.47 12.93 -5.46
CA VAL A 184 -6.23 12.22 -4.41
C VAL A 184 -6.32 10.71 -4.71
N HIS A 185 -6.63 10.33 -5.95
CA HIS A 185 -6.72 8.93 -6.35
C HIS A 185 -5.39 8.16 -6.15
N PHE A 186 -4.25 8.82 -6.43
CA PHE A 186 -2.92 8.22 -6.19
C PHE A 186 -2.66 8.01 -4.69
N ILE A 187 -3.01 9.01 -3.86
CA ILE A 187 -2.88 8.95 -2.40
C ILE A 187 -3.68 7.77 -1.85
N GLU A 188 -4.93 7.63 -2.29
CA GLU A 188 -5.81 6.55 -1.85
C GLU A 188 -5.29 5.18 -2.27
N ASP A 189 -4.80 5.04 -3.51
CA ASP A 189 -4.26 3.77 -4.00
C ASP A 189 -2.98 3.34 -3.25
N VAL A 190 -2.03 4.26 -3.01
CA VAL A 190 -0.83 3.96 -2.22
C VAL A 190 -1.19 3.64 -0.77
N SER A 191 -2.11 4.40 -0.17
CA SER A 191 -2.58 4.16 1.19
C SER A 191 -3.24 2.79 1.34
N ASP A 192 -4.08 2.40 0.39
CA ASP A 192 -4.74 1.08 0.38
C ASP A 192 -3.71 -0.06 0.22
N LEU A 193 -2.70 0.10 -0.65
CA LEU A 193 -1.61 -0.88 -0.80
C LEU A 193 -0.82 -1.05 0.49
N ILE A 194 -0.50 0.05 1.20
CA ILE A 194 0.18 0.01 2.48
C ILE A 194 -0.71 -0.64 3.55
N ALA A 195 -2.01 -0.32 3.60
CA ALA A 195 -2.93 -0.93 4.55
C ALA A 195 -3.09 -2.45 4.36
N ASP A 196 -2.93 -2.92 3.12
CA ASP A 196 -3.15 -4.31 2.76
C ASP A 196 -1.84 -5.13 2.65
N HIS A 197 -0.63 -4.52 2.77
CA HIS A 197 0.63 -5.21 2.44
C HIS A 197 0.87 -6.48 3.28
N MET A 198 0.44 -6.48 4.54
CA MET A 198 0.56 -7.65 5.43
C MET A 198 -0.48 -8.75 5.18
N ARG A 199 -1.53 -8.48 4.35
CA ARG A 199 -2.63 -9.45 4.21
C ARG A 199 -2.19 -10.76 3.58
N LEU A 200 -1.29 -10.72 2.60
CA LEU A 200 -0.84 -11.90 1.90
C LEU A 200 0.08 -12.79 2.75
N ALA A 201 0.68 -12.27 3.82
CA ALA A 201 1.43 -13.07 4.79
C ALA A 201 0.55 -14.12 5.50
N ALA A 202 -0.76 -13.89 5.59
CA ALA A 202 -1.72 -14.83 6.17
C ALA A 202 -2.45 -15.70 5.11
N ILE A 203 -1.90 -15.83 3.91
CA ILE A 203 -2.60 -16.45 2.76
C ILE A 203 -3.00 -17.89 2.99
N PHE A 204 -2.22 -18.66 3.75
CA PHE A 204 -2.53 -20.07 4.04
C PHE A 204 -3.80 -20.25 4.89
N GLN A 205 -4.15 -19.26 5.73
CA GLN A 205 -5.34 -19.26 6.58
C GLN A 205 -6.46 -18.35 6.01
N MET A 206 -6.19 -17.65 4.88
CA MET A 206 -7.13 -16.70 4.31
C MET A 206 -8.31 -17.42 3.67
N LYS A 207 -9.53 -17.04 4.08
CA LYS A 207 -10.79 -17.50 3.47
C LYS A 207 -10.92 -17.04 2.03
N ASP A 208 -11.59 -17.82 1.20
CA ASP A 208 -11.82 -17.49 -0.22
C ASP A 208 -12.60 -16.20 -0.39
N SER A 209 -13.59 -15.92 0.45
CA SER A 209 -14.30 -14.64 0.44
C SER A 209 -13.38 -13.43 0.67
N THR A 210 -12.39 -13.55 1.55
CA THR A 210 -11.40 -12.50 1.81
C THR A 210 -10.48 -12.30 0.61
N LEU A 211 -10.00 -13.40 0.00
CA LEU A 211 -9.17 -13.36 -1.19
C LEU A 211 -9.94 -12.78 -2.38
N LYS A 212 -11.16 -13.26 -2.64
CA LYS A 212 -12.01 -12.76 -3.73
C LYS A 212 -12.29 -11.26 -3.59
N ARG A 213 -12.55 -10.75 -2.36
CA ARG A 213 -12.68 -9.30 -2.11
C ARG A 213 -11.40 -8.53 -2.39
N LEU A 214 -10.25 -9.09 -2.02
CA LEU A 214 -8.96 -8.45 -2.28
C LEU A 214 -8.69 -8.36 -3.79
N VAL A 215 -8.94 -9.44 -4.53
CA VAL A 215 -8.83 -9.48 -5.99
C VAL A 215 -9.82 -8.53 -6.67
N GLY A 216 -11.02 -8.38 -6.09
CA GLY A 216 -12.05 -7.47 -6.60
C GLY A 216 -11.79 -5.97 -6.34
N LYS A 217 -10.73 -5.60 -5.60
CA LYS A 217 -10.33 -4.19 -5.46
C LYS A 217 -9.80 -3.65 -6.78
N THR A 218 -10.08 -2.38 -7.05
CA THR A 218 -9.62 -1.67 -8.25
C THR A 218 -8.78 -0.47 -7.85
N LEU A 219 -7.80 -0.09 -8.67
CA LEU A 219 -7.07 1.17 -8.51
C LEU A 219 -7.96 2.33 -8.97
N ARG A 220 -8.02 3.39 -8.17
CA ARG A 220 -8.75 4.63 -8.51
C ARG A 220 -8.00 5.44 -9.56
N SER A 221 -6.68 5.27 -9.60
CA SER A 221 -5.83 5.87 -10.65
C SER A 221 -6.14 5.33 -12.05
N TRP A 222 -6.84 4.17 -12.14
CA TRP A 222 -7.24 3.52 -13.40
C TRP A 222 -8.71 3.08 -13.39
N PRO A 223 -9.68 4.02 -13.41
CA PRO A 223 -11.10 3.69 -13.36
C PRO A 223 -11.59 2.91 -14.60
N ASP A 224 -10.94 3.09 -15.76
CA ASP A 224 -11.37 2.50 -17.04
C ASP A 224 -10.84 1.07 -17.28
N SER A 225 -10.06 0.54 -16.36
CA SER A 225 -9.47 -0.79 -16.50
C SER A 225 -10.46 -1.93 -16.27
N GLY A 226 -11.76 -1.72 -16.38
CA GLY A 226 -12.82 -2.71 -16.29
C GLY A 226 -12.77 -3.65 -15.07
N PRO A 227 -13.83 -4.41 -14.77
CA PRO A 227 -13.88 -5.30 -13.61
C PRO A 227 -12.88 -6.50 -13.70
N MET A 228 -12.20 -6.66 -14.82
CA MET A 228 -11.23 -7.73 -15.07
C MET A 228 -9.77 -7.33 -14.81
N SER A 229 -9.49 -6.06 -14.49
CA SER A 229 -8.12 -5.62 -14.27
C SER A 229 -7.68 -5.93 -12.84
N ARG A 230 -6.99 -6.99 -12.66
CA ARG A 230 -6.37 -7.38 -11.38
C ARG A 230 -5.16 -6.51 -11.01
N TYR A 231 -5.16 -5.23 -11.44
CA TYR A 231 -4.04 -4.31 -11.23
C TYR A 231 -3.72 -4.11 -9.76
N TYR A 232 -4.75 -3.88 -8.94
CA TYR A 232 -4.55 -3.70 -7.51
C TYR A 232 -3.86 -4.92 -6.88
N VAL A 233 -4.44 -6.11 -7.07
CA VAL A 233 -3.90 -7.33 -6.48
C VAL A 233 -2.54 -7.71 -7.05
N ASN A 234 -2.29 -7.46 -8.35
CA ASN A 234 -0.97 -7.69 -8.94
C ASN A 234 0.08 -6.73 -8.38
N THR A 235 -0.26 -5.45 -8.15
CA THR A 235 0.64 -4.49 -7.50
C THR A 235 0.90 -4.90 -6.03
N LEU A 236 -0.13 -5.35 -5.32
CA LEU A 236 0.01 -5.86 -3.96
C LEU A 236 0.86 -7.14 -3.90
N LEU A 237 0.72 -8.06 -4.86
CA LEU A 237 1.57 -9.25 -4.98
C LEU A 237 3.05 -8.87 -5.21
N ARG A 238 3.31 -7.88 -6.06
CA ARG A 238 4.67 -7.38 -6.28
C ARG A 238 5.25 -6.75 -5.03
N LEU A 239 4.49 -5.92 -4.33
CA LEU A 239 4.89 -5.35 -3.05
C LEU A 239 5.23 -6.46 -2.03
N HIS A 240 4.35 -7.45 -1.89
CA HIS A 240 4.56 -8.59 -0.99
C HIS A 240 5.80 -9.42 -1.38
N ARG A 241 6.02 -9.68 -2.68
CA ARG A 241 7.20 -10.37 -3.15
C ARG A 241 8.49 -9.64 -2.79
N ILE A 242 8.51 -8.32 -3.02
CA ILE A 242 9.65 -7.46 -2.69
C ILE A 242 9.92 -7.49 -1.19
N ASP A 243 8.90 -7.35 -0.35
CA ASP A 243 8.99 -7.39 1.10
C ASP A 243 9.55 -8.75 1.59
N CYS A 244 9.02 -9.87 1.11
CA CYS A 244 9.54 -11.21 1.41
C CYS A 244 11.03 -11.37 1.04
N LEU A 245 11.42 -10.93 -0.16
CA LEU A 245 12.81 -11.00 -0.62
C LEU A 245 13.74 -10.05 0.14
N ALA A 246 13.23 -8.91 0.56
CA ALA A 246 13.97 -7.96 1.39
C ALA A 246 14.18 -8.50 2.81
N SER A 247 13.24 -9.28 3.33
CA SER A 247 13.27 -9.91 4.66
C SER A 247 14.06 -11.21 4.65
N TYR A 248 13.40 -12.31 5.01
CA TYR A 248 13.99 -13.66 5.12
C TYR A 248 14.18 -14.39 3.78
N GLY A 249 13.71 -13.81 2.66
CA GLY A 249 13.92 -14.33 1.29
C GLY A 249 13.00 -15.50 0.89
N GLY A 250 12.09 -15.96 1.76
CA GLY A 250 11.13 -17.02 1.45
C GLY A 250 9.97 -16.51 0.58
N LEU A 251 9.55 -17.29 -0.42
CA LEU A 251 8.46 -16.92 -1.33
C LEU A 251 7.25 -17.86 -1.22
N ALA A 252 7.15 -18.70 -0.18
CA ALA A 252 6.08 -19.68 -0.04
C ALA A 252 4.69 -19.03 0.02
N GLU A 253 4.55 -17.93 0.77
CA GLU A 253 3.32 -17.15 0.85
C GLU A 253 2.99 -16.48 -0.49
N TYR A 254 3.96 -15.90 -1.15
CA TYR A 254 3.80 -15.30 -2.47
C TYR A 254 3.37 -16.32 -3.51
N ASP A 255 4.06 -17.47 -3.60
CA ASP A 255 3.77 -18.51 -4.59
C ASP A 255 2.37 -19.09 -4.37
N HIS A 256 1.99 -19.31 -3.11
CA HIS A 256 0.65 -19.80 -2.77
C HIS A 256 -0.43 -18.75 -3.09
N ALA A 257 -0.19 -17.48 -2.76
CA ALA A 257 -1.10 -16.38 -3.09
C ALA A 257 -1.30 -16.27 -4.61
N ARG A 258 -0.21 -16.31 -5.36
CA ARG A 258 -0.22 -16.25 -6.82
C ARG A 258 -1.03 -17.39 -7.42
N ALA A 259 -0.76 -18.63 -6.99
CA ALA A 259 -1.47 -19.81 -7.47
C ALA A 259 -2.98 -19.73 -7.18
N ARG A 260 -3.37 -19.30 -5.96
CA ARG A 260 -4.79 -19.13 -5.61
C ARG A 260 -5.48 -18.04 -6.44
N ILE A 261 -4.80 -16.90 -6.67
CA ILE A 261 -5.34 -15.79 -7.48
C ILE A 261 -5.49 -16.20 -8.94
N ASP A 262 -4.50 -16.90 -9.50
CA ASP A 262 -4.54 -17.37 -10.90
C ASP A 262 -5.60 -18.45 -11.13
N ALA A 263 -5.91 -19.25 -10.11
CA ALA A 263 -6.98 -20.26 -10.15
C ALA A 263 -8.40 -19.65 -10.09
N LEU A 264 -8.56 -18.39 -9.68
CA LEU A 264 -9.88 -17.76 -9.64
C LEU A 264 -10.40 -17.53 -11.07
N VAL A 265 -11.61 -18.02 -11.30
CA VAL A 265 -12.35 -17.75 -12.56
C VAL A 265 -12.60 -16.24 -12.65
N PRO A 266 -12.36 -15.62 -13.84
CA PRO A 266 -12.67 -14.21 -14.03
C PRO A 266 -14.13 -13.88 -13.68
N GLY A 267 -14.35 -12.85 -12.85
CA GLY A 267 -15.68 -12.44 -12.38
C GLY A 267 -16.14 -13.09 -11.08
N ALA A 268 -15.45 -14.15 -10.60
CA ALA A 268 -15.79 -14.79 -9.32
C ALA A 268 -15.56 -13.87 -8.10
N GLU A 269 -14.74 -12.84 -8.27
CA GLU A 269 -14.44 -11.83 -7.27
C GLU A 269 -15.57 -10.82 -7.04
N LYS A 270 -16.51 -10.68 -7.99
CA LYS A 270 -17.66 -9.77 -7.92
C LYS A 270 -18.93 -10.40 -8.50
N PRO A 271 -19.44 -11.49 -7.90
CA PRO A 271 -20.67 -12.08 -8.38
C PRO A 271 -21.84 -11.10 -8.15
N PRO A 272 -22.90 -11.15 -8.99
CA PRO A 272 -24.11 -10.37 -8.78
C PRO A 272 -24.69 -10.65 -7.40
N ARG A 273 -25.12 -9.62 -6.68
CA ARG A 273 -25.72 -9.78 -5.34
C ARG A 273 -26.97 -10.64 -5.41
N LEU A 274 -27.05 -11.69 -4.60
CA LEU A 274 -28.21 -12.58 -4.52
C LEU A 274 -29.41 -11.89 -3.85
N ILE A 275 -29.14 -11.04 -2.84
CA ILE A 275 -30.14 -10.21 -2.17
C ILE A 275 -29.64 -8.80 -1.93
N THR A 276 -30.58 -7.88 -1.75
CA THR A 276 -30.34 -6.46 -1.55
C THR A 276 -31.07 -5.94 -0.31
N GLY A 277 -30.88 -4.67 0.06
CA GLY A 277 -31.62 -4.05 1.13
C GLY A 277 -33.16 -3.99 0.90
N ARG A 278 -33.61 -4.10 -0.37
CA ARG A 278 -35.05 -4.22 -0.66
C ARG A 278 -35.62 -5.58 -0.21
N ASP A 279 -34.84 -6.63 -0.35
CA ASP A 279 -35.23 -7.96 0.09
C ASP A 279 -35.33 -8.00 1.62
N LEU A 280 -34.41 -7.39 2.34
CA LEU A 280 -34.46 -7.27 3.80
C LEU A 280 -35.66 -6.42 4.28
N LEU A 281 -36.01 -5.38 3.52
CA LEU A 281 -37.22 -4.61 3.78
C LEU A 281 -38.48 -5.48 3.62
N GLY A 282 -38.54 -6.32 2.59
CA GLY A 282 -39.61 -7.30 2.39
C GLY A 282 -39.69 -8.34 3.50
N MET A 283 -38.58 -8.64 4.16
CA MET A 283 -38.50 -9.50 5.36
C MET A 283 -38.82 -8.75 6.65
N LYS A 284 -39.30 -7.49 6.58
CA LYS A 284 -39.61 -6.61 7.71
C LYS A 284 -38.44 -6.35 8.67
N VAL A 285 -37.21 -6.53 8.22
CA VAL A 285 -36.03 -6.17 9.01
C VAL A 285 -35.96 -4.65 9.15
N PRO A 286 -35.82 -4.08 10.36
CA PRO A 286 -35.70 -2.64 10.52
C PRO A 286 -34.41 -2.10 9.98
N ARG A 287 -34.42 -0.93 9.34
CA ARG A 287 -33.21 -0.29 8.80
C ARG A 287 -32.24 0.03 9.93
N GLY A 288 -30.98 -0.32 9.75
CA GLY A 288 -29.95 -0.07 10.75
C GLY A 288 -28.66 -0.87 10.47
N PRO A 289 -27.73 -0.94 11.43
CA PRO A 289 -26.49 -1.68 11.32
C PRO A 289 -26.66 -3.14 10.91
N VAL A 290 -27.78 -3.78 11.32
CA VAL A 290 -28.14 -5.16 10.98
C VAL A 290 -28.18 -5.40 9.47
N TYR A 291 -28.63 -4.41 8.66
CA TYR A 291 -28.60 -4.51 7.20
C TYR A 291 -27.19 -4.73 6.66
N THR A 292 -26.25 -3.93 7.15
CA THR A 292 -24.85 -4.02 6.71
C THR A 292 -24.24 -5.34 7.11
N GLU A 293 -24.48 -5.79 8.33
CA GLU A 293 -23.95 -7.04 8.85
C GLU A 293 -24.53 -8.25 8.12
N LEU A 294 -25.85 -8.28 7.92
CA LEU A 294 -26.54 -9.38 7.24
C LEU A 294 -26.18 -9.46 5.76
N LEU A 295 -26.20 -8.31 5.04
CA LEU A 295 -25.79 -8.29 3.64
C LEU A 295 -24.32 -8.70 3.46
N LYS A 296 -23.45 -8.33 4.40
CA LYS A 296 -22.07 -8.77 4.41
C LYS A 296 -21.96 -10.29 4.67
N ALA A 297 -22.73 -10.83 5.62
CA ALA A 297 -22.73 -12.27 5.89
C ALA A 297 -23.21 -13.09 4.68
N VAL A 298 -24.24 -12.62 3.97
CA VAL A 298 -24.73 -13.25 2.73
C VAL A 298 -23.67 -13.15 1.61
N GLU A 299 -23.01 -12.00 1.47
CA GLU A 299 -21.93 -11.81 0.50
C GLU A 299 -20.72 -12.71 0.83
N ASP A 300 -20.36 -12.86 2.12
CA ASP A 300 -19.32 -13.79 2.57
C ASP A 300 -19.64 -15.23 2.18
N ALA A 301 -20.85 -15.68 2.46
CA ALA A 301 -21.30 -17.03 2.12
C ALA A 301 -21.39 -17.25 0.59
N GLN A 302 -21.78 -16.22 -0.17
CA GLN A 302 -21.78 -16.26 -1.64
C GLN A 302 -20.35 -16.33 -2.19
N LEU A 303 -19.42 -15.55 -1.67
CA LEU A 303 -18.02 -15.57 -2.08
C LEU A 303 -17.29 -16.85 -1.67
N ASN A 304 -17.76 -17.55 -0.63
CA ASN A 304 -17.26 -18.88 -0.23
C ASN A 304 -17.93 -20.02 -1.01
N ASP A 305 -18.77 -19.71 -2.02
CA ASP A 305 -19.52 -20.68 -2.82
C ASP A 305 -20.55 -21.51 -2.02
N GLU A 306 -20.89 -21.04 -0.80
CA GLU A 306 -21.91 -21.66 0.07
C GLU A 306 -23.34 -21.30 -0.39
N LEU A 307 -23.50 -20.15 -1.07
CA LEU A 307 -24.75 -19.62 -1.60
C LEU A 307 -24.62 -19.30 -3.08
N SER A 308 -25.51 -19.86 -3.90
CA SER A 308 -25.54 -19.62 -5.36
C SER A 308 -26.91 -19.13 -5.88
N THR A 309 -27.94 -19.13 -5.03
CA THR A 309 -29.31 -18.77 -5.44
C THR A 309 -29.92 -17.72 -4.51
N ARG A 310 -30.83 -16.89 -5.05
CA ARG A 310 -31.57 -15.90 -4.27
C ARG A 310 -32.42 -16.55 -3.16
N THR A 311 -33.04 -17.69 -3.46
CA THR A 311 -33.84 -18.45 -2.47
C THR A 311 -32.98 -18.94 -1.32
N GLY A 312 -31.79 -19.52 -1.61
CA GLY A 312 -30.84 -19.91 -0.59
C GLY A 312 -30.37 -18.74 0.27
N ALA A 313 -30.10 -17.59 -0.36
CA ALA A 313 -29.68 -16.38 0.35
C ALA A 313 -30.78 -15.82 1.30
N LEU A 314 -32.05 -15.88 0.90
CA LEU A 314 -33.18 -15.49 1.77
C LEU A 314 -33.34 -16.45 2.94
N ALA A 315 -33.20 -17.75 2.72
CA ALA A 315 -33.24 -18.77 3.77
C ALA A 315 -32.08 -18.58 4.77
N PHE A 316 -30.88 -18.33 4.26
CA PHE A 316 -29.70 -18.00 5.07
C PHE A 316 -29.93 -16.74 5.91
N ALA A 317 -30.48 -15.68 5.31
CA ALA A 317 -30.77 -14.43 6.00
C ALA A 317 -31.76 -14.64 7.15
N SER A 318 -32.83 -15.45 6.93
CA SER A 318 -33.81 -15.79 7.96
C SER A 318 -33.18 -16.60 9.10
N ALA A 319 -32.30 -17.57 8.80
CA ALA A 319 -31.58 -18.32 9.81
C ALA A 319 -30.62 -17.47 10.63
N TRP A 320 -29.86 -16.59 9.96
CA TRP A 320 -28.90 -15.66 10.57
C TRP A 320 -29.59 -14.70 11.57
N LEU A 321 -30.79 -14.20 11.23
CA LEU A 321 -31.61 -13.36 12.11
C LEU A 321 -32.10 -14.12 13.35
N ARG A 322 -32.62 -15.35 13.16
CA ARG A 322 -33.08 -16.22 14.27
C ARG A 322 -31.98 -16.55 15.27
N GLU A 323 -30.82 -16.93 14.79
CA GLU A 323 -29.65 -17.24 15.65
C GLU A 323 -29.24 -16.07 16.56
N ARG A 324 -29.57 -14.84 16.17
CA ARG A 324 -29.25 -13.62 16.93
C ARG A 324 -30.42 -13.05 17.70
N ASN A 325 -31.55 -13.80 17.76
CA ASN A 325 -32.81 -13.34 18.37
C ASN A 325 -33.29 -12.00 17.76
N LEU A 326 -33.09 -11.82 16.46
CA LEU A 326 -33.48 -10.66 15.68
C LEU A 326 -34.62 -11.04 14.70
N ASP A 327 -35.51 -11.93 15.10
CA ASP A 327 -36.69 -12.30 14.30
C ASP A 327 -37.77 -11.22 14.46
N PHE A 328 -37.95 -10.45 13.39
CA PHE A 328 -38.92 -9.36 13.36
C PHE A 328 -40.28 -9.79 12.80
N THR A 329 -40.50 -11.08 12.55
CA THR A 329 -41.75 -11.60 11.97
C THR A 329 -42.93 -11.56 12.95
N GLU A 330 -42.65 -11.54 14.27
CA GLU A 330 -43.70 -11.54 15.33
C GLU A 330 -44.22 -10.13 15.73
N LEU A 331 -43.66 -9.05 15.18
CA LEU A 331 -44.02 -7.67 15.63
C LEU A 331 -45.23 -7.04 14.92
N VAL A 332 -46.05 -7.81 14.16
CA VAL A 332 -47.15 -7.24 13.32
C VAL A 332 -48.55 -7.73 13.68
N ASP A 333 -48.73 -8.63 14.65
CA ASP A 333 -50.07 -9.11 15.05
C ASP A 333 -50.63 -8.40 16.28
N GLY A 334 -50.13 -7.21 16.63
CA GLY A 334 -50.48 -6.50 17.86
C GLY A 334 -51.01 -5.09 17.76
N ASP A 335 -51.51 -4.61 16.60
CA ASP A 335 -52.23 -3.31 16.55
C ASP A 335 -53.32 -3.30 15.45
N ASP A 336 -54.39 -4.04 15.69
CA ASP A 336 -55.74 -3.79 15.16
C ASP A 336 -56.72 -4.33 16.21
N ALA A 337 -57.00 -3.52 17.23
CA ALA A 337 -58.16 -3.63 18.10
C ALA A 337 -58.61 -2.23 18.53
#